data_e24c8d708d34aa600e723a13e35d863a
#
_entry.id   e24c8d708d34aa600e723a13e35d863a
#
_cell.length_a   1.000
_cell.length_b   1.000
_cell.length_c   1.000
_cell.angle_alpha   90.00
_cell.angle_beta   90.00
_cell.angle_gamma   90.00
#
_symmetry.space_group_name_H-M   'P 1'
#
loop_
_entity.id
_entity.type
_entity.pdbx_description
1 polymer ?
#
loop_
_entity_poly.entity_id
_entity_poly.type
_entity_poly.pdbx_seq_one_letter_code
_entity_poly.pdbx_strand_id
1 'polypeptide(L)'
;MNNLKSTISQVIEENLISTEWSDAVNTEVKELSLKTNDHPRKDLTKVPFVTIDGADAKDFDDAVFCNLNDSGFLLNVAIADVAELVNEDSYLDQEAKKRGTSIYF
;
A
#
# COMPACT_ATOMS: atom_id res chain seq x y z
N MET A 1 8.60 23.08 17.52
CA MET A 1 7.44 22.29 17.04
C MET A 1 6.51 23.02 16.08
N ASN A 2 6.27 24.33 16.27
CA ASN A 2 5.38 25.09 15.36
C ASN A 2 5.94 25.28 13.94
N ASN A 3 7.25 25.23 13.74
CA ASN A 3 7.87 25.56 12.45
C ASN A 3 7.72 24.43 11.42
N LEU A 4 7.81 23.17 11.83
CA LEU A 4 7.71 22.01 10.93
C LEU A 4 6.28 21.86 10.38
N LYS A 5 5.26 21.97 11.23
CA LYS A 5 3.86 21.91 10.78
C LYS A 5 3.52 23.05 9.81
N SER A 6 4.07 24.25 10.04
CA SER A 6 3.93 25.37 9.12
C SER A 6 4.58 25.11 7.76
N THR A 7 5.77 24.51 7.76
CA THR A 7 6.49 24.14 6.52
C THR A 7 5.76 23.06 5.74
N ILE A 8 5.25 22.03 6.39
CA ILE A 8 4.47 20.96 5.74
C ILE A 8 3.21 21.55 5.11
N SER A 9 2.46 22.40 5.82
CA SER A 9 1.27 23.05 5.29
C SER A 9 1.57 23.91 4.07
N GLN A 10 2.68 24.64 4.09
CA GLN A 10 3.13 25.46 2.96
C GLN A 10 3.46 24.58 1.73
N VAL A 11 4.17 23.46 1.91
CA VAL A 11 4.50 22.52 0.82
C VAL A 11 3.22 21.92 0.21
N ILE A 12 2.25 21.55 1.04
CA ILE A 12 0.95 21.04 0.61
C ILE A 12 0.24 22.05 -0.28
N GLU A 13 0.15 23.33 0.14
CA GLU A 13 -0.50 24.39 -0.60
C GLU A 13 0.23 24.71 -1.91
N GLU A 14 1.55 24.89 -1.88
CA GLU A 14 2.37 25.24 -3.05
C GLU A 14 2.32 24.16 -4.14
N ASN A 15 2.17 22.89 -3.76
CA ASN A 15 2.11 21.77 -4.68
C ASN A 15 0.68 21.30 -4.99
N LEU A 16 -0.35 22.00 -4.50
CA LEU A 16 -1.76 21.68 -4.71
C LEU A 16 -2.11 20.23 -4.33
N ILE A 17 -1.51 19.72 -3.25
CA ILE A 17 -1.70 18.36 -2.77
C ILE A 17 -3.05 18.27 -2.05
N SER A 18 -3.95 17.41 -2.52
CA SER A 18 -5.20 17.14 -1.83
C SER A 18 -4.97 16.26 -0.60
N THR A 19 -5.35 16.76 0.58
CA THR A 19 -5.29 16.02 1.84
C THR A 19 -6.64 15.48 2.28
N GLU A 20 -7.71 15.82 1.56
CA GLU A 20 -9.07 15.45 1.90
C GLU A 20 -9.56 14.30 1.04
N TRP A 21 -10.46 13.52 1.60
CA TRP A 21 -11.16 12.42 0.95
C TRP A 21 -12.64 12.74 0.86
N SER A 22 -13.26 12.45 -0.28
CA SER A 22 -14.71 12.63 -0.44
C SER A 22 -15.50 11.69 0.48
N ASP A 23 -16.74 12.08 0.81
CA ASP A 23 -17.64 11.23 1.59
C ASP A 23 -17.91 9.88 0.90
N ALA A 24 -17.97 9.86 -0.42
CA ALA A 24 -18.14 8.64 -1.19
C ALA A 24 -16.97 7.66 -1.00
N VAL A 25 -15.72 8.15 -1.07
CA VAL A 25 -14.53 7.34 -0.80
C VAL A 25 -14.51 6.87 0.65
N ASN A 26 -14.79 7.76 1.61
CA ASN A 26 -14.81 7.42 3.02
C ASN A 26 -15.86 6.36 3.36
N THR A 27 -17.01 6.38 2.69
CA THR A 27 -18.06 5.38 2.85
C THR A 27 -17.61 4.04 2.28
N GLU A 28 -17.10 4.04 1.05
CA GLU A 28 -16.60 2.84 0.38
C GLU A 28 -15.50 2.15 1.20
N VAL A 29 -14.52 2.91 1.70
CA VAL A 29 -13.41 2.37 2.52
C VAL A 29 -13.90 1.70 3.80
N LYS A 30 -14.96 2.21 4.44
CA LYS A 30 -15.55 1.58 5.62
C LYS A 30 -16.21 0.23 5.34
N GLU A 31 -16.66 0.03 4.11
CA GLU A 31 -17.31 -1.19 3.65
C GLU A 31 -16.33 -2.20 3.05
N LEU A 32 -15.06 -1.81 2.86
CA LEU A 32 -14.04 -2.71 2.34
C LEU A 32 -13.82 -3.90 3.26
N SER A 33 -13.84 -5.08 2.67
CA SER A 33 -13.48 -6.32 3.34
C SER A 33 -12.63 -7.17 2.41
N LEU A 34 -11.68 -7.90 2.98
CA LEU A 34 -10.90 -8.87 2.20
C LEU A 34 -11.83 -9.96 1.67
N LYS A 35 -11.91 -10.07 0.37
CA LYS A 35 -12.62 -11.17 -0.32
C LYS A 35 -11.71 -12.42 -0.28
N THR A 36 -11.79 -13.16 0.80
CA THR A 36 -10.83 -14.25 1.06
C THR A 36 -10.99 -15.48 0.17
N ASN A 37 -12.02 -15.57 -0.69
CA ASN A 37 -12.41 -16.87 -1.26
C ASN A 37 -12.63 -16.91 -2.78
N ASP A 38 -12.49 -15.83 -3.52
CA ASP A 38 -12.89 -15.82 -4.92
C ASP A 38 -11.80 -16.31 -5.90
N HIS A 39 -10.55 -16.40 -5.45
CA HIS A 39 -9.44 -16.86 -6.30
C HIS A 39 -8.59 -17.90 -5.57
N PRO A 40 -8.18 -18.98 -6.26
CA PRO A 40 -7.27 -19.97 -5.69
C PRO A 40 -5.91 -19.31 -5.42
N ARG A 41 -5.58 -19.13 -4.14
CA ARG A 41 -4.31 -18.59 -3.69
C ARG A 41 -3.41 -19.71 -3.19
N LYS A 42 -2.12 -19.62 -3.48
CA LYS A 42 -1.13 -20.53 -2.93
C LYS A 42 -0.85 -20.13 -1.48
N ASP A 43 -1.02 -21.07 -0.55
CA ASP A 43 -0.66 -20.86 0.84
C ASP A 43 0.87 -20.86 1.02
N LEU A 44 1.43 -19.70 1.35
CA LEU A 44 2.85 -19.49 1.64
C LEU A 44 3.08 -19.09 3.09
N THR A 45 2.10 -19.22 3.98
CA THR A 45 2.19 -18.77 5.38
C THR A 45 3.26 -19.50 6.19
N LYS A 46 3.72 -20.66 5.73
CA LYS A 46 4.81 -21.43 6.35
C LYS A 46 6.19 -21.13 5.78
N VAL A 47 6.27 -20.34 4.73
CA VAL A 47 7.54 -19.89 4.15
C VAL A 47 8.06 -18.72 4.98
N PRO A 48 9.34 -18.75 5.45
CA PRO A 48 9.86 -17.72 6.33
C PRO A 48 10.24 -16.46 5.56
N PHE A 49 9.24 -15.76 5.02
CA PHE A 49 9.42 -14.44 4.44
C PHE A 49 9.84 -13.43 5.51
N VAL A 50 10.67 -12.50 5.13
CA VAL A 50 11.09 -11.36 5.95
C VAL A 50 10.83 -10.05 5.23
N THR A 51 10.48 -9.02 5.98
CA THR A 51 10.43 -7.63 5.50
C THR A 51 11.74 -6.93 5.92
N ILE A 52 12.26 -6.07 5.07
CA ILE A 52 13.52 -5.34 5.30
C ILE A 52 13.23 -3.85 5.14
N ASP A 53 12.69 -3.25 6.18
CA ASP A 53 12.22 -1.88 6.21
C ASP A 53 12.97 -1.05 7.25
N GLY A 54 12.86 0.26 7.17
CA GLY A 54 13.35 1.15 8.21
C GLY A 54 12.63 0.94 9.54
N ALA A 55 13.27 1.26 10.64
CA ALA A 55 12.72 1.06 11.98
C ALA A 55 11.43 1.87 12.25
N ASP A 56 11.17 2.90 11.46
CA ASP A 56 10.01 3.80 11.52
C ASP A 56 8.94 3.47 10.45
N ALA A 57 9.15 2.45 9.63
CA ALA A 57 8.19 2.02 8.62
C ALA A 57 6.87 1.59 9.27
N LYS A 58 5.76 2.02 8.66
CA LYS A 58 4.39 1.75 9.13
C LYS A 58 3.60 0.87 8.17
N ASP A 59 4.08 0.75 6.95
CA ASP A 59 3.51 -0.01 5.86
C ASP A 59 4.58 -0.99 5.34
N PHE A 60 4.26 -2.25 5.31
CA PHE A 60 5.13 -3.30 4.79
C PHE A 60 4.56 -3.78 3.47
N ASP A 61 5.06 -3.20 2.37
CA ASP A 61 4.54 -3.46 1.03
C ASP A 61 5.12 -4.70 0.40
N ASP A 62 6.33 -5.12 0.83
CA ASP A 62 7.00 -6.28 0.27
C ASP A 62 7.67 -7.16 1.33
N ALA A 63 7.83 -8.42 0.97
CA ALA A 63 8.57 -9.39 1.75
C ALA A 63 9.38 -10.30 0.83
N VAL A 64 10.52 -10.76 1.30
CA VAL A 64 11.42 -11.60 0.51
C VAL A 64 11.77 -12.88 1.24
N PHE A 65 11.98 -13.92 0.46
CA PHE A 65 12.54 -15.17 0.92
C PHE A 65 13.48 -15.73 -0.15
N CYS A 66 14.67 -16.13 0.27
CA CYS A 66 15.66 -16.71 -0.64
C CYS A 66 16.04 -18.12 -0.17
N ASN A 67 16.05 -19.06 -1.07
CA ASN A 67 16.55 -20.41 -0.80
C ASN A 67 17.58 -20.85 -1.85
N LEU A 68 18.49 -21.69 -1.42
CA LEU A 68 19.47 -22.32 -2.30
C LEU A 68 18.80 -23.47 -3.06
N ASN A 69 19.13 -23.64 -4.32
CA ASN A 69 18.79 -24.81 -5.13
C ASN A 69 20.02 -25.29 -5.92
N ASP A 70 19.89 -26.34 -6.69
CA ASP A 70 21.00 -26.95 -7.45
C ASP A 70 21.62 -26.02 -8.51
N SER A 71 20.88 -24.99 -8.93
CA SER A 71 21.28 -24.00 -9.93
C SER A 71 21.74 -22.67 -9.33
N GLY A 72 21.70 -22.51 -7.99
CA GLY A 72 22.05 -21.27 -7.30
C GLY A 72 21.00 -20.83 -6.29
N PHE A 73 20.50 -19.61 -6.41
CA PHE A 73 19.52 -19.04 -5.48
C PHE A 73 18.17 -18.84 -6.16
N LEU A 74 17.10 -19.21 -5.45
CA LEU A 74 15.73 -18.86 -5.81
C LEU A 74 15.23 -17.76 -4.89
N LEU A 75 15.06 -16.56 -5.42
CA LEU A 75 14.48 -15.43 -4.72
C LEU A 75 12.96 -15.41 -4.93
N ASN A 76 12.21 -15.40 -3.84
CA ASN A 76 10.78 -15.17 -3.83
C ASN A 76 10.52 -13.75 -3.32
N VAL A 77 9.72 -13.00 -4.05
CA VAL A 77 9.27 -11.65 -3.67
C VAL A 77 7.76 -11.67 -3.56
N ALA A 78 7.24 -11.28 -2.41
CA ALA A 78 5.81 -11.12 -2.17
C ALA A 78 5.50 -9.62 -2.06
N ILE A 79 4.54 -9.16 -2.84
CA ILE A 79 4.07 -7.77 -2.81
C ILE A 79 2.65 -7.73 -2.25
N ALA A 80 2.33 -6.73 -1.44
CA ALA A 80 0.99 -6.51 -0.92
C ALA A 80 -0.02 -6.37 -2.07
N ASP A 81 -1.08 -7.19 -2.03
CA ASP A 81 -2.11 -7.22 -3.08
C ASP A 81 -3.15 -6.12 -2.85
N VAL A 82 -2.73 -4.87 -3.04
CA VAL A 82 -3.59 -3.69 -2.85
C VAL A 82 -4.80 -3.72 -3.77
N ALA A 83 -4.65 -4.27 -4.98
CA ALA A 83 -5.73 -4.38 -5.96
C ALA A 83 -6.90 -5.26 -5.51
N GLU A 84 -6.68 -6.18 -4.56
CA GLU A 84 -7.77 -7.00 -3.99
C GLU A 84 -8.81 -6.15 -3.25
N LEU A 85 -8.41 -5.01 -2.71
CA LEU A 85 -9.28 -4.10 -1.99
C LEU A 85 -9.84 -2.97 -2.85
N VAL A 86 -9.27 -2.72 -4.03
CA VAL A 86 -9.64 -1.62 -4.91
C VAL A 86 -10.36 -2.16 -6.14
N ASN A 87 -11.68 -2.06 -6.17
CA ASN A 87 -12.45 -2.45 -7.34
C ASN A 87 -12.26 -1.45 -8.49
N GLU A 88 -12.15 -1.97 -9.70
CA GLU A 88 -12.09 -1.13 -10.90
C GLU A 88 -13.30 -0.18 -10.98
N ASP A 89 -13.05 1.08 -11.34
CA ASP A 89 -14.02 2.17 -11.44
C ASP A 89 -14.76 2.53 -10.15
N SER A 90 -14.36 2.00 -9.00
CA SER A 90 -14.85 2.43 -7.70
C SER A 90 -14.46 3.89 -7.38
N TYR A 91 -15.08 4.49 -6.37
CA TYR A 91 -14.70 5.85 -5.93
C TYR A 91 -13.25 5.92 -5.47
N LEU A 92 -12.77 4.87 -4.79
CA LEU A 92 -11.38 4.77 -4.35
C LEU A 92 -10.41 4.65 -5.55
N ASP A 93 -10.75 3.84 -6.55
CA ASP A 93 -9.94 3.68 -7.77
C ASP A 93 -9.86 5.00 -8.56
N GLN A 94 -10.98 5.70 -8.73
CA GLN A 94 -11.02 7.00 -9.39
C GLN A 94 -10.19 8.05 -8.64
N GLU A 95 -10.26 8.08 -7.33
CA GLU A 95 -9.45 8.98 -6.51
C GLU A 95 -7.96 8.62 -6.58
N ALA A 96 -7.61 7.33 -6.55
CA ALA A 96 -6.24 6.87 -6.72
C ALA A 96 -5.66 7.26 -8.10
N LYS A 97 -6.42 7.06 -9.18
CA LYS A 97 -6.05 7.51 -10.54
C LYS A 97 -5.79 9.02 -10.58
N LYS A 98 -6.63 9.80 -9.93
CA LYS A 98 -6.49 11.26 -9.87
C LYS A 98 -5.25 11.71 -9.10
N ARG A 99 -4.91 11.04 -7.99
CA ARG A 99 -3.73 11.33 -7.19
C ARG A 99 -2.44 10.87 -7.84
N GLY A 100 -2.46 9.73 -8.52
CA GLY A 100 -1.36 9.16 -9.28
C GLY A 100 -0.29 8.47 -8.42
N THR A 101 -0.05 8.92 -7.19
CA THR A 101 0.96 8.36 -6.27
C THR A 101 0.62 8.67 -4.82
N SER A 102 1.23 7.93 -3.90
CA SER A 102 1.24 8.25 -2.48
C SER A 102 2.30 9.31 -2.17
N ILE A 103 2.00 10.22 -1.26
CA ILE A 103 2.92 11.26 -0.80
C ILE A 103 3.00 11.17 0.72
N TYR A 104 4.24 11.12 1.23
CA TYR A 104 4.55 10.99 2.66
C TYR A 104 5.20 12.26 3.19
N PHE A 105 4.88 12.66 4.43
CA PHE A 105 5.41 13.82 5.12
C PHE A 105 6.00 13.46 6.48
#